data_09876bcc749c8f0e908c455c6390e89c
#
_entry.id   09876bcc749c8f0e908c455c6390e89c
#
_cell.length_a   1.000
_cell.length_b   1.000
_cell.length_c   1.000
_cell.angle_alpha   90.00
_cell.angle_beta   90.00
_cell.angle_gamma   90.00
#
_symmetry.space_group_name_H-M   'P 1'
#
loop_
_entity.id
_entity.type
_entity.pdbx_description
1 polymer ?
#
loop_
_entity_poly.entity_id
_entity_poly.type
_entity_poly.pdbx_seq_one_letter_code
_entity_poly.pdbx_strand_id
1 'polypeptide(L)'
;MPRLENRTAIVTGAGQGIGRALAIGFAREGAKIVIADINQENAIAVKDEILAAGGTALAAQTDVSHEGSVQSMIENSLKEFRKIDILVNNAGIYPVSPVEEMSEEQWDRVIGTNLVGTFLCSRAVAGKFLEQGSGRVISITSGRAFQGAKNAAHYASSKAGIIGFSKSLALELAPRRITVNVICPGITDTAQPRGHQSEQQIYAQAQKIPLGRIGQPEDLVGTAVFLASEAAAFITGQTVVVNGGSIMW
;
A
#
# COMPACT_ATOMS: atom_id res chain seq x y z
N MET A 1 15.45 11.89 15.76
CA MET A 1 16.21 11.21 14.69
C MET A 1 15.24 10.59 13.72
N PRO A 2 15.50 10.62 12.41
CA PRO A 2 14.67 9.98 11.41
C PRO A 2 14.57 8.47 11.69
N ARG A 3 13.35 7.92 11.61
CA ARG A 3 13.08 6.50 11.98
C ARG A 3 13.43 5.50 10.88
N LEU A 4 13.59 5.97 9.63
CA LEU A 4 13.87 5.14 8.45
C LEU A 4 15.18 5.53 7.76
N GLU A 5 16.10 6.16 8.49
CA GLU A 5 17.39 6.59 7.96
C GLU A 5 18.14 5.42 7.31
N ASN A 6 18.67 5.66 6.11
CA ASN A 6 19.39 4.66 5.31
C ASN A 6 18.57 3.43 4.87
N ARG A 7 17.24 3.43 5.03
CA ARG A 7 16.37 2.38 4.48
C ARG A 7 15.95 2.73 3.06
N THR A 8 15.78 1.71 2.24
CA THR A 8 15.18 1.84 0.90
C THR A 8 13.78 1.27 0.91
N ALA A 9 12.79 2.07 0.55
CA ALA A 9 11.38 1.68 0.52
C ALA A 9 10.81 1.75 -0.89
N ILE A 10 10.16 0.67 -1.32
CA ILE A 10 9.31 0.66 -2.51
C ILE A 10 7.88 0.91 -2.07
N VAL A 11 7.20 1.87 -2.71
CA VAL A 11 5.77 2.12 -2.51
C VAL A 11 5.07 1.97 -3.85
N THR A 12 4.13 1.03 -3.96
CA THR A 12 3.36 0.81 -5.19
C THR A 12 2.09 1.65 -5.21
N GLY A 13 1.67 2.11 -6.41
CA GLY A 13 0.57 3.07 -6.55
C GLY A 13 0.89 4.39 -5.85
N ALA A 14 2.15 4.82 -5.93
CA ALA A 14 2.67 5.96 -5.16
C ALA A 14 2.59 7.30 -5.89
N GLY A 15 2.03 7.34 -7.10
CA GLY A 15 1.84 8.56 -7.88
C GLY A 15 0.75 9.49 -7.34
N GLN A 16 -0.13 9.00 -6.46
CA GLN A 16 -1.24 9.80 -5.91
C GLN A 16 -1.76 9.25 -4.57
N GLY A 17 -2.65 10.00 -3.92
CA GLY A 17 -3.44 9.56 -2.77
C GLY A 17 -2.61 9.01 -1.62
N ILE A 18 -3.03 7.86 -1.07
CA ILE A 18 -2.36 7.21 0.08
C ILE A 18 -0.90 6.88 -0.25
N GLY A 19 -0.65 6.28 -1.43
CA GLY A 19 0.70 5.89 -1.83
C GLY A 19 1.67 7.08 -1.89
N ARG A 20 1.23 8.22 -2.46
CA ARG A 20 2.00 9.46 -2.47
C ARG A 20 2.31 9.96 -1.05
N ALA A 21 1.30 10.02 -0.18
CA ALA A 21 1.50 10.46 1.20
C ALA A 21 2.49 9.56 1.96
N LEU A 22 2.40 8.24 1.78
CA LEU A 22 3.33 7.27 2.37
C LEU A 22 4.76 7.48 1.84
N ALA A 23 4.93 7.64 0.52
CA ALA A 23 6.22 7.88 -0.11
C ALA A 23 6.90 9.15 0.45
N ILE A 24 6.17 10.27 0.49
CA ILE A 24 6.66 11.54 1.04
C ILE A 24 6.94 11.42 2.55
N GLY A 25 6.05 10.77 3.30
CA GLY A 25 6.22 10.55 4.73
C GLY A 25 7.47 9.72 5.06
N PHE A 26 7.73 8.67 4.30
CA PHE A 26 8.93 7.84 4.46
C PHE A 26 10.21 8.60 4.09
N ALA A 27 10.16 9.43 3.02
CA ALA A 27 11.27 10.29 2.66
C ALA A 27 11.63 11.29 3.77
N ARG A 28 10.64 11.90 4.43
CA ARG A 28 10.83 12.80 5.59
C ARG A 28 11.46 12.09 6.78
N GLU A 29 11.28 10.78 6.89
CA GLU A 29 11.91 9.92 7.90
C GLU A 29 13.27 9.35 7.45
N GLY A 30 13.85 9.89 6.37
CA GLY A 30 15.21 9.58 5.90
C GLY A 30 15.32 8.34 4.99
N ALA A 31 14.20 7.78 4.53
CA ALA A 31 14.25 6.67 3.58
C ALA A 31 14.52 7.15 2.15
N LYS A 32 15.21 6.30 1.38
CA LYS A 32 15.29 6.39 -0.08
C LYS A 32 14.04 5.74 -0.67
N ILE A 33 13.35 6.41 -1.59
CA ILE A 33 12.03 6.00 -2.04
C ILE A 33 12.05 5.56 -3.51
N VAL A 34 11.45 4.40 -3.79
CA VAL A 34 11.04 4.00 -5.14
C VAL A 34 9.55 4.25 -5.27
N ILE A 35 9.18 5.21 -6.11
CA ILE A 35 7.80 5.55 -6.45
C ILE A 35 7.40 4.65 -7.62
N ALA A 36 6.70 3.57 -7.34
CA ALA A 36 6.22 2.64 -8.37
C ALA A 36 4.76 2.96 -8.70
N ASP A 37 4.49 3.37 -9.92
CA ASP A 37 3.13 3.67 -10.38
C ASP A 37 2.96 3.30 -11.85
N ILE A 38 1.75 2.93 -12.25
CA ILE A 38 1.44 2.66 -13.66
C ILE A 38 1.50 3.95 -14.49
N ASN A 39 1.16 5.09 -13.87
CA ASN A 39 1.28 6.41 -14.46
C ASN A 39 2.67 6.99 -14.17
N GLN A 40 3.52 6.98 -15.21
CA GLN A 40 4.89 7.47 -15.11
C GLN A 40 4.98 8.95 -14.77
N GLU A 41 4.09 9.78 -15.30
CA GLU A 41 4.10 11.23 -15.05
C GLU A 41 3.83 11.53 -13.58
N ASN A 42 2.84 10.85 -12.98
CA ASN A 42 2.54 10.98 -11.56
C ASN A 42 3.72 10.50 -10.70
N ALA A 43 4.35 9.38 -11.06
CA ALA A 43 5.53 8.89 -10.34
C ALA A 43 6.69 9.89 -10.39
N ILE A 44 6.94 10.51 -11.55
CA ILE A 44 7.96 11.55 -11.72
C ILE A 44 7.62 12.79 -10.88
N ALA A 45 6.39 13.26 -10.90
CA ALA A 45 5.97 14.42 -10.11
C ALA A 45 6.23 14.21 -8.61
N VAL A 46 5.89 13.04 -8.07
CA VAL A 46 6.16 12.71 -6.64
C VAL A 46 7.65 12.57 -6.37
N LYS A 47 8.42 11.98 -7.29
CA LYS A 47 9.88 11.94 -7.18
C LYS A 47 10.48 13.36 -7.08
N ASP A 48 10.07 14.26 -7.98
CA ASP A 48 10.59 15.62 -8.02
C ASP A 48 10.21 16.41 -6.77
N GLU A 49 9.02 16.19 -6.20
CA GLU A 49 8.61 16.76 -4.91
C GLU A 49 9.53 16.28 -3.77
N ILE A 50 9.85 14.98 -3.71
CA ILE A 50 10.75 14.43 -2.70
C ILE A 50 12.17 15.01 -2.86
N LEU A 51 12.68 15.10 -4.10
CA LEU A 51 13.99 15.66 -4.38
C LEU A 51 14.06 17.14 -4.01
N ALA A 52 13.03 17.93 -4.33
CA ALA A 52 12.94 19.35 -3.96
C ALA A 52 12.93 19.57 -2.43
N ALA A 53 12.41 18.60 -1.66
CA ALA A 53 12.46 18.60 -0.19
C ALA A 53 13.79 18.07 0.39
N GLY A 54 14.80 17.80 -0.45
CA GLY A 54 16.11 17.28 -0.03
C GLY A 54 16.15 15.77 0.23
N GLY A 55 15.10 15.03 -0.12
CA GLY A 55 15.06 13.57 -0.02
C GLY A 55 15.74 12.89 -1.21
N THR A 56 15.66 11.56 -1.24
CA THR A 56 16.20 10.72 -2.33
C THR A 56 15.11 9.83 -2.88
N ALA A 57 14.90 9.86 -4.19
CA ALA A 57 13.81 9.12 -4.81
C ALA A 57 14.12 8.68 -6.25
N LEU A 58 13.51 7.55 -6.66
CA LEU A 58 13.51 6.99 -7.99
C LEU A 58 12.05 6.79 -8.44
N ALA A 59 11.68 7.24 -9.62
CA ALA A 59 10.40 6.92 -10.25
C ALA A 59 10.54 5.66 -11.10
N ALA A 60 9.61 4.71 -10.95
CA ALA A 60 9.57 3.46 -11.71
C ALA A 60 8.15 3.25 -12.26
N GLN A 61 8.00 3.33 -13.59
CA GLN A 61 6.73 2.93 -14.21
C GLN A 61 6.51 1.44 -13.97
N THR A 62 5.41 1.10 -13.29
CA THR A 62 5.18 -0.28 -12.86
C THR A 62 3.70 -0.64 -12.92
N ASP A 63 3.37 -1.65 -13.71
CA ASP A 63 2.12 -2.36 -13.60
C ASP A 63 2.32 -3.58 -12.69
N VAL A 64 1.77 -3.52 -11.48
CA VAL A 64 1.95 -4.57 -10.48
C VAL A 64 1.28 -5.89 -10.86
N SER A 65 0.33 -5.89 -11.80
CA SER A 65 -0.33 -7.09 -12.28
C SER A 65 0.54 -7.92 -13.25
N HIS A 66 1.68 -7.37 -13.69
CA HIS A 66 2.59 -8.00 -14.64
C HIS A 66 3.95 -8.30 -14.02
N GLU A 67 4.31 -9.58 -13.93
CA GLU A 67 5.56 -10.05 -13.31
C GLU A 67 6.81 -9.37 -13.89
N GLY A 68 6.92 -9.25 -15.21
CA GLY A 68 8.06 -8.60 -15.87
C GLY A 68 8.22 -7.12 -15.49
N SER A 69 7.09 -6.41 -15.29
CA SER A 69 7.10 -5.02 -14.83
C SER A 69 7.57 -4.91 -13.38
N VAL A 70 7.10 -5.82 -12.52
CA VAL A 70 7.55 -5.90 -11.12
C VAL A 70 9.04 -6.23 -11.05
N GLN A 71 9.52 -7.20 -11.85
CA GLN A 71 10.93 -7.55 -11.88
C GLN A 71 11.82 -6.36 -12.30
N SER A 72 11.41 -5.63 -13.33
CA SER A 72 12.13 -4.41 -13.78
C SER A 72 12.18 -3.34 -12.69
N MET A 73 11.10 -3.15 -11.94
CA MET A 73 11.08 -2.24 -10.77
C MET A 73 12.12 -2.65 -9.72
N ILE A 74 12.18 -3.95 -9.39
CA ILE A 74 13.16 -4.47 -8.40
C ILE A 74 14.60 -4.27 -8.89
N GLU A 75 14.89 -4.63 -10.14
CA GLU A 75 16.22 -4.48 -10.75
C GLU A 75 16.70 -3.02 -10.75
N ASN A 76 15.84 -2.10 -11.18
CA ASN A 76 16.13 -0.66 -11.16
C ASN A 76 16.35 -0.14 -9.74
N SER A 77 15.57 -0.60 -8.77
CA SER A 77 15.72 -0.26 -7.35
C SER A 77 17.06 -0.71 -6.79
N LEU A 78 17.46 -1.95 -7.10
CA LEU A 78 18.75 -2.51 -6.65
C LEU A 78 19.94 -1.86 -7.37
N LYS A 79 19.80 -1.51 -8.64
CA LYS A 79 20.83 -0.78 -9.40
C LYS A 79 21.09 0.60 -8.79
N GLU A 80 20.05 1.32 -8.40
CA GLU A 80 20.14 2.68 -7.87
C GLU A 80 20.56 2.68 -6.39
N PHE A 81 19.91 1.87 -5.55
CA PHE A 81 20.03 1.97 -4.10
C PHE A 81 20.78 0.80 -3.45
N ARG A 82 21.15 -0.23 -4.22
CA ARG A 82 21.90 -1.44 -3.80
C ARG A 82 21.14 -2.39 -2.88
N LYS A 83 20.08 -1.94 -2.22
CA LYS A 83 19.27 -2.75 -1.30
C LYS A 83 17.81 -2.32 -1.32
N ILE A 84 16.94 -3.18 -0.83
CA ILE A 84 15.53 -2.90 -0.55
C ILE A 84 15.29 -3.36 0.89
N ASP A 85 14.73 -2.49 1.72
CA ASP A 85 14.45 -2.78 3.14
C ASP A 85 12.94 -2.87 3.42
N ILE A 86 12.13 -2.13 2.66
CA ILE A 86 10.69 -1.97 2.91
C ILE A 86 9.94 -2.10 1.59
N LEU A 87 8.84 -2.86 1.61
CA LEU A 87 7.84 -2.89 0.55
C LEU A 87 6.49 -2.43 1.10
N VAL A 88 5.89 -1.44 0.45
CA VAL A 88 4.50 -1.03 0.70
C VAL A 88 3.65 -1.40 -0.51
N ASN A 89 2.81 -2.43 -0.37
CA ASN A 89 1.81 -2.82 -1.36
C ASN A 89 0.57 -1.94 -1.18
N ASN A 90 0.49 -0.86 -1.95
CA ASN A 90 -0.62 0.08 -1.91
C ASN A 90 -1.40 0.14 -3.22
N ALA A 91 -0.79 -0.22 -4.35
CA ALA A 91 -1.46 -0.21 -5.65
C ALA A 91 -2.80 -0.97 -5.60
N GLY A 92 -3.85 -0.37 -6.16
CA GLY A 92 -5.16 -0.99 -6.18
C GLY A 92 -6.21 -0.14 -6.88
N ILE A 93 -7.22 -0.81 -7.41
CA ILE A 93 -8.36 -0.22 -8.10
C ILE A 93 -9.67 -0.60 -7.42
N TYR A 94 -10.70 0.23 -7.57
CA TYR A 94 -12.03 0.06 -6.97
C TYR A 94 -13.13 0.42 -7.97
N PRO A 95 -13.29 -0.30 -9.08
CA PRO A 95 -14.49 -0.16 -9.90
C PRO A 95 -15.71 -0.73 -9.15
N VAL A 96 -16.90 -0.32 -9.58
CA VAL A 96 -18.17 -0.83 -9.05
C VAL A 96 -18.94 -1.51 -10.17
N SER A 97 -19.49 -2.70 -9.90
CA SER A 97 -20.38 -3.46 -10.78
C SER A 97 -21.23 -4.40 -9.92
N PRO A 98 -22.56 -4.44 -10.09
CA PRO A 98 -23.39 -5.46 -9.48
C PRO A 98 -22.90 -6.86 -9.87
N VAL A 99 -23.04 -7.86 -8.98
CA VAL A 99 -22.48 -9.19 -9.22
C VAL A 99 -23.10 -9.87 -10.44
N GLU A 100 -24.38 -9.62 -10.70
CA GLU A 100 -25.11 -10.16 -11.86
C GLU A 100 -24.71 -9.54 -13.20
N GLU A 101 -24.06 -8.37 -13.17
CA GLU A 101 -23.54 -7.66 -14.36
C GLU A 101 -22.02 -7.72 -14.48
N MET A 102 -21.35 -8.25 -13.45
CA MET A 102 -19.90 -8.26 -13.37
C MET A 102 -19.31 -9.30 -14.32
N SER A 103 -18.56 -8.86 -15.33
CA SER A 103 -17.84 -9.78 -16.21
C SER A 103 -16.62 -10.42 -15.51
N GLU A 104 -16.20 -11.60 -16.01
CA GLU A 104 -14.97 -12.26 -15.58
C GLU A 104 -13.74 -11.34 -15.76
N GLU A 105 -13.68 -10.58 -16.85
CA GLU A 105 -12.62 -9.60 -17.10
C GLU A 105 -12.58 -8.49 -16.03
N GLN A 106 -13.74 -7.99 -15.62
CA GLN A 106 -13.82 -6.99 -14.53
C GLN A 106 -13.34 -7.58 -13.20
N TRP A 107 -13.74 -8.83 -12.92
CA TRP A 107 -13.28 -9.56 -11.75
C TRP A 107 -11.77 -9.76 -11.78
N ASP A 108 -11.24 -10.32 -12.85
CA ASP A 108 -9.82 -10.65 -13.01
C ASP A 108 -8.94 -9.40 -12.96
N ARG A 109 -9.37 -8.31 -13.54
CA ARG A 109 -8.67 -7.04 -13.47
C ARG A 109 -8.49 -6.56 -12.02
N VAL A 110 -9.52 -6.66 -11.19
CA VAL A 110 -9.44 -6.22 -9.78
C VAL A 110 -8.60 -7.19 -8.95
N ILE A 111 -8.82 -8.48 -9.09
CA ILE A 111 -8.02 -9.52 -8.41
C ILE A 111 -6.57 -9.44 -8.86
N GLY A 112 -6.32 -9.30 -10.16
CA GLY A 112 -5.00 -9.18 -10.76
C GLY A 112 -4.21 -8.00 -10.20
N THR A 113 -4.82 -6.81 -10.18
CA THR A 113 -4.14 -5.62 -9.66
C THR A 113 -3.97 -5.68 -8.15
N ASN A 114 -5.06 -5.92 -7.40
CA ASN A 114 -5.05 -5.73 -5.95
C ASN A 114 -4.39 -6.88 -5.20
N LEU A 115 -4.71 -8.13 -5.55
CA LEU A 115 -4.26 -9.32 -4.82
C LEU A 115 -3.05 -9.97 -5.48
N VAL A 116 -3.12 -10.27 -6.78
CA VAL A 116 -1.99 -10.87 -7.49
C VAL A 116 -0.81 -9.90 -7.53
N GLY A 117 -1.05 -8.60 -7.75
CA GLY A 117 0.01 -7.58 -7.68
C GLY A 117 0.69 -7.51 -6.31
N THR A 118 -0.09 -7.61 -5.22
CA THR A 118 0.47 -7.70 -3.85
C THR A 118 1.35 -8.95 -3.70
N PHE A 119 0.91 -10.09 -4.23
CA PHE A 119 1.69 -11.33 -4.23
C PHE A 119 2.98 -11.18 -5.05
N LEU A 120 2.90 -10.69 -6.29
CA LEU A 120 4.05 -10.56 -7.20
C LEU A 120 5.13 -9.64 -6.60
N CYS A 121 4.74 -8.47 -6.09
CA CYS A 121 5.67 -7.54 -5.45
C CYS A 121 6.31 -8.16 -4.19
N SER A 122 5.52 -8.81 -3.35
CA SER A 122 6.02 -9.47 -2.13
C SER A 122 6.98 -10.61 -2.45
N ARG A 123 6.65 -11.46 -3.44
CA ARG A 123 7.50 -12.55 -3.94
C ARG A 123 8.84 -12.02 -4.46
N ALA A 124 8.80 -10.92 -5.22
CA ALA A 124 10.00 -10.34 -5.83
C ALA A 124 11.00 -9.79 -4.80
N VAL A 125 10.55 -9.27 -3.65
CA VAL A 125 11.43 -8.80 -2.58
C VAL A 125 11.80 -9.90 -1.58
N ALA A 126 11.01 -10.96 -1.45
CA ALA A 126 11.19 -11.98 -0.41
C ALA A 126 12.59 -12.62 -0.45
N GLY A 127 13.09 -12.98 -1.63
CA GLY A 127 14.44 -13.52 -1.79
C GLY A 127 15.52 -12.56 -1.26
N LYS A 128 15.38 -11.26 -1.55
CA LYS A 128 16.33 -10.23 -1.09
C LYS A 128 16.28 -10.03 0.42
N PHE A 129 15.08 -10.04 1.00
CA PHE A 129 14.90 -9.94 2.45
C PHE A 129 15.48 -11.17 3.17
N LEU A 130 15.32 -12.37 2.60
CA LEU A 130 15.91 -13.60 3.14
C LEU A 130 17.44 -13.56 3.10
N GLU A 131 18.04 -13.10 2.00
CA GLU A 131 19.50 -12.90 1.88
C GLU A 131 20.01 -11.86 2.90
N GLN A 132 19.27 -10.76 3.12
CA GLN A 132 19.61 -9.68 4.06
C GLN A 132 19.36 -10.06 5.52
N GLY A 133 18.52 -11.07 5.80
CA GLY A 133 18.08 -11.44 7.15
C GLY A 133 17.23 -10.36 7.83
N SER A 134 16.59 -9.48 7.06
CA SER A 134 15.68 -8.43 7.54
C SER A 134 14.83 -7.88 6.40
N GLY A 135 13.64 -7.41 6.73
CA GLY A 135 12.72 -6.77 5.78
C GLY A 135 11.41 -6.36 6.44
N ARG A 136 10.68 -5.48 5.78
CA ARG A 136 9.36 -5.00 6.20
C ARG A 136 8.41 -5.03 5.01
N VAL A 137 7.30 -5.75 5.14
CA VAL A 137 6.21 -5.73 4.16
C VAL A 137 4.99 -5.11 4.82
N ILE A 138 4.42 -4.09 4.19
CA ILE A 138 3.19 -3.43 4.64
C ILE A 138 2.22 -3.44 3.47
N SER A 139 1.04 -4.03 3.66
CA SER A 139 0.01 -4.06 2.61
C SER A 139 -1.20 -3.21 3.00
N ILE A 140 -1.78 -2.50 2.05
CA ILE A 140 -2.98 -1.68 2.27
C ILE A 140 -4.23 -2.48 1.91
N THR A 141 -5.05 -2.78 2.92
CA THR A 141 -6.36 -3.39 2.75
C THR A 141 -7.48 -2.33 2.78
N SER A 142 -8.65 -2.69 3.24
CA SER A 142 -9.82 -1.81 3.39
C SER A 142 -10.78 -2.38 4.44
N GLY A 143 -11.56 -1.54 5.11
CA GLY A 143 -12.69 -1.98 5.90
C GLY A 143 -13.68 -2.86 5.14
N ARG A 144 -13.72 -2.74 3.81
CA ARG A 144 -14.54 -3.61 2.94
C ARG A 144 -14.12 -5.07 2.94
N ALA A 145 -12.89 -5.38 3.34
CA ALA A 145 -12.44 -6.75 3.56
C ALA A 145 -13.24 -7.49 4.64
N PHE A 146 -13.80 -6.77 5.57
CA PHE A 146 -14.53 -7.31 6.73
C PHE A 146 -16.05 -7.13 6.62
N GLN A 147 -16.49 -6.02 6.03
CA GLN A 147 -17.91 -5.66 5.94
C GLN A 147 -18.55 -6.03 4.61
N GLY A 148 -17.74 -6.36 3.59
CA GLY A 148 -18.21 -6.43 2.21
C GLY A 148 -18.40 -5.05 1.58
N ALA A 149 -18.71 -5.04 0.30
CA ALA A 149 -18.97 -3.84 -0.48
C ALA A 149 -20.09 -4.12 -1.48
N LYS A 150 -21.22 -3.42 -1.36
CA LYS A 150 -22.29 -3.50 -2.36
C LYS A 150 -21.72 -3.10 -3.72
N ASN A 151 -22.02 -3.86 -4.75
CA ASN A 151 -21.57 -3.68 -6.14
C ASN A 151 -20.03 -3.71 -6.30
N ALA A 152 -19.30 -4.34 -5.39
CA ALA A 152 -17.84 -4.45 -5.48
C ALA A 152 -17.31 -5.74 -4.81
N ALA A 153 -17.94 -6.88 -5.12
CA ALA A 153 -17.57 -8.18 -4.58
C ALA A 153 -16.10 -8.52 -4.86
N HIS A 154 -15.63 -8.30 -6.09
CA HIS A 154 -14.22 -8.48 -6.50
C HIS A 154 -13.25 -7.69 -5.62
N TYR A 155 -13.58 -6.41 -5.33
CA TYR A 155 -12.74 -5.56 -4.46
C TYR A 155 -12.70 -6.08 -3.03
N ALA A 156 -13.88 -6.35 -2.43
CA ALA A 156 -13.96 -6.88 -1.07
C ALA A 156 -13.18 -8.20 -0.95
N SER A 157 -13.34 -9.09 -1.93
CA SER A 157 -12.60 -10.37 -2.00
C SER A 157 -11.08 -10.13 -2.10
N SER A 158 -10.63 -9.21 -2.98
CA SER A 158 -9.21 -8.90 -3.11
C SER A 158 -8.61 -8.37 -1.81
N LYS A 159 -9.33 -7.47 -1.11
CA LYS A 159 -8.86 -6.87 0.14
C LYS A 159 -8.89 -7.85 1.33
N ALA A 160 -9.83 -8.78 1.35
CA ALA A 160 -9.84 -9.90 2.31
C ALA A 160 -8.70 -10.90 2.01
N GLY A 161 -8.45 -11.20 0.74
CA GLY A 161 -7.35 -12.05 0.30
C GLY A 161 -5.97 -11.50 0.72
N ILE A 162 -5.76 -10.18 0.66
CA ILE A 162 -4.53 -9.54 1.14
C ILE A 162 -4.28 -9.85 2.62
N ILE A 163 -5.31 -9.84 3.47
CA ILE A 163 -5.17 -10.16 4.90
C ILE A 163 -4.72 -11.62 5.10
N GLY A 164 -5.39 -12.56 4.41
CA GLY A 164 -5.04 -13.98 4.47
C GLY A 164 -3.62 -14.24 3.96
N PHE A 165 -3.27 -13.69 2.79
CA PHE A 165 -1.94 -13.76 2.21
C PHE A 165 -0.87 -13.21 3.16
N SER A 166 -1.10 -12.03 3.73
CA SER A 166 -0.13 -11.37 4.62
C SER A 166 0.11 -12.18 5.90
N LYS A 167 -0.92 -12.84 6.45
CA LYS A 167 -0.76 -13.74 7.62
C LYS A 167 0.11 -14.94 7.28
N SER A 168 -0.13 -15.59 6.15
CA SER A 168 0.68 -16.74 5.69
C SER A 168 2.13 -16.32 5.46
N LEU A 169 2.35 -15.22 4.73
CA LEU A 169 3.68 -14.70 4.47
C LEU A 169 4.42 -14.29 5.76
N ALA A 170 3.69 -13.77 6.76
CA ALA A 170 4.27 -13.45 8.05
C ALA A 170 4.82 -14.70 8.76
N LEU A 171 4.10 -15.82 8.74
CA LEU A 171 4.55 -17.09 9.34
C LEU A 171 5.79 -17.63 8.63
N GLU A 172 5.85 -17.53 7.30
CA GLU A 172 6.98 -18.02 6.50
C GLU A 172 8.26 -17.20 6.73
N LEU A 173 8.13 -15.88 6.86
CA LEU A 173 9.27 -14.96 6.87
C LEU A 173 9.74 -14.55 8.27
N ALA A 174 8.91 -14.71 9.31
CA ALA A 174 9.24 -14.34 10.70
C ALA A 174 10.56 -14.96 11.22
N PRO A 175 10.91 -16.24 10.93
CA PRO A 175 12.20 -16.80 11.39
C PRO A 175 13.43 -16.04 10.88
N ARG A 176 13.29 -15.21 9.87
CA ARG A 176 14.35 -14.37 9.29
C ARG A 176 14.23 -12.90 9.66
N ARG A 177 13.48 -12.57 10.72
CA ARG A 177 13.26 -11.19 11.22
C ARG A 177 12.63 -10.26 10.18
N ILE A 178 11.83 -10.82 9.27
CA ILE A 178 11.04 -10.08 8.30
C ILE A 178 9.63 -9.99 8.85
N THR A 179 9.10 -8.78 8.99
CA THR A 179 7.73 -8.58 9.45
C THR A 179 6.81 -8.26 8.27
N VAL A 180 5.60 -8.80 8.33
CA VAL A 180 4.55 -8.59 7.33
C VAL A 180 3.29 -8.14 8.04
N ASN A 181 2.85 -6.91 7.78
CA ASN A 181 1.67 -6.35 8.43
C ASN A 181 0.75 -5.68 7.40
N VAL A 182 -0.45 -5.41 7.82
CA VAL A 182 -1.50 -4.81 7.00
C VAL A 182 -2.01 -3.54 7.67
N ILE A 183 -2.22 -2.48 6.89
CA ILE A 183 -2.96 -1.29 7.33
C ILE A 183 -4.34 -1.34 6.69
N CYS A 184 -5.38 -1.14 7.50
CA CYS A 184 -6.77 -1.09 7.08
C CYS A 184 -7.30 0.35 7.21
N PRO A 185 -7.27 1.14 6.13
CA PRO A 185 -7.85 2.48 6.14
C PRO A 185 -9.38 2.45 6.25
N GLY A 186 -9.92 3.53 6.83
CA GLY A 186 -11.30 3.93 6.61
C GLY A 186 -11.47 4.64 5.26
N ILE A 187 -12.62 5.30 5.07
CA ILE A 187 -12.77 6.20 3.93
C ILE A 187 -11.74 7.32 4.04
N THR A 188 -10.94 7.46 3.00
CA THR A 188 -9.82 8.42 2.96
C THR A 188 -10.01 9.34 1.76
N ASP A 189 -9.77 10.62 1.92
CA ASP A 189 -9.93 11.65 0.90
C ASP A 189 -8.89 11.50 -0.22
N THR A 190 -9.28 10.78 -1.26
CA THR A 190 -8.48 10.52 -2.45
C THR A 190 -9.35 10.57 -3.70
N ALA A 191 -8.74 10.51 -4.87
CA ALA A 191 -9.48 10.46 -6.14
C ALA A 191 -10.46 9.26 -6.20
N GLN A 192 -10.15 8.15 -5.55
CA GLN A 192 -10.93 6.91 -5.63
C GLN A 192 -12.36 7.07 -5.06
N PRO A 193 -12.63 7.48 -3.81
CA PRO A 193 -13.98 7.74 -3.34
C PRO A 193 -14.65 8.92 -4.07
N ARG A 194 -13.91 9.97 -4.42
CA ARG A 194 -14.43 11.12 -5.15
C ARG A 194 -14.89 10.79 -6.57
N GLY A 195 -14.36 9.74 -7.18
CA GLY A 195 -14.81 9.24 -8.49
C GLY A 195 -16.16 8.52 -8.47
N HIS A 196 -16.68 8.13 -7.28
CA HIS A 196 -17.89 7.33 -7.13
C HIS A 196 -18.95 7.95 -6.21
N GLN A 197 -18.64 9.05 -5.51
CA GLN A 197 -19.48 9.64 -4.49
C GLN A 197 -19.53 11.16 -4.63
N SER A 198 -20.71 11.74 -4.42
CA SER A 198 -20.85 13.19 -4.33
C SER A 198 -20.29 13.72 -3.00
N GLU A 199 -20.00 15.03 -2.94
CA GLU A 199 -19.55 15.68 -1.71
C GLU A 199 -20.56 15.51 -0.56
N GLN A 200 -21.85 15.55 -0.86
CA GLN A 200 -22.90 15.30 0.13
C GLN A 200 -22.84 13.88 0.70
N GLN A 201 -22.56 12.87 -0.14
CA GLN A 201 -22.41 11.49 0.31
C GLN A 201 -21.15 11.32 1.18
N ILE A 202 -20.05 11.96 0.80
CA ILE A 202 -18.80 11.97 1.58
C ILE A 202 -19.04 12.65 2.93
N TYR A 203 -19.72 13.81 2.95
CA TYR A 203 -20.07 14.50 4.18
C TYR A 203 -20.96 13.64 5.10
N ALA A 204 -22.00 13.01 4.54
CA ALA A 204 -22.88 12.13 5.31
C ALA A 204 -22.16 10.92 5.89
N GLN A 205 -21.11 10.42 5.22
CA GLN A 205 -20.24 9.37 5.77
C GLN A 205 -19.33 9.90 6.88
N ALA A 206 -18.78 11.10 6.72
CA ALA A 206 -17.95 11.73 7.75
C ALA A 206 -18.69 11.86 9.10
N GLN A 207 -19.98 12.21 9.07
CA GLN A 207 -20.81 12.32 10.27
C GLN A 207 -20.99 10.99 11.03
N LYS A 208 -20.81 9.84 10.36
CA LYS A 208 -20.92 8.50 10.96
C LYS A 208 -19.60 8.01 11.55
N ILE A 209 -18.50 8.68 11.28
CA ILE A 209 -17.18 8.34 11.82
C ILE A 209 -17.04 8.97 13.21
N PRO A 210 -16.69 8.22 14.25
CA PRO A 210 -16.57 8.76 15.61
C PRO A 210 -15.66 9.99 15.73
N LEU A 211 -14.55 10.08 14.94
CA LEU A 211 -13.69 11.26 14.91
C LEU A 211 -14.27 12.41 14.06
N GLY A 212 -15.50 12.32 13.54
CA GLY A 212 -16.24 13.40 12.89
C GLY A 212 -15.75 13.81 11.50
N ARG A 213 -14.81 13.08 10.89
CA ARG A 213 -14.26 13.37 9.56
C ARG A 213 -13.85 12.11 8.80
N ILE A 214 -13.77 12.20 7.49
CA ILE A 214 -13.06 11.19 6.69
C ILE A 214 -11.54 11.30 6.96
N GLY A 215 -10.83 10.22 6.74
CA GLY A 215 -9.37 10.20 6.83
C GLY A 215 -8.72 11.05 5.75
N GLN A 216 -7.54 11.59 6.05
CA GLN A 216 -6.63 12.14 5.06
C GLN A 216 -5.53 11.11 4.77
N PRO A 217 -4.91 11.10 3.59
CA PRO A 217 -3.79 10.21 3.29
C PRO A 217 -2.68 10.26 4.35
N GLU A 218 -2.44 11.44 4.92
CA GLU A 218 -1.45 11.71 5.95
C GLU A 218 -1.74 11.00 7.29
N ASP A 219 -3.00 10.69 7.59
CA ASP A 219 -3.39 9.96 8.81
C ASP A 219 -2.78 8.54 8.86
N LEU A 220 -2.42 7.99 7.71
CA LEU A 220 -1.85 6.64 7.59
C LEU A 220 -0.33 6.62 7.74
N VAL A 221 0.34 7.77 7.51
CA VAL A 221 1.80 7.87 7.47
C VAL A 221 2.44 7.45 8.79
N GLY A 222 1.91 7.94 9.91
CA GLY A 222 2.47 7.62 11.24
C GLY A 222 2.47 6.12 11.52
N THR A 223 1.37 5.43 11.21
CA THR A 223 1.26 3.97 11.36
C THR A 223 2.21 3.23 10.42
N ALA A 224 2.29 3.65 9.16
CA ALA A 224 3.17 3.02 8.17
C ALA A 224 4.65 3.18 8.56
N VAL A 225 5.08 4.37 8.97
CA VAL A 225 6.44 4.62 9.46
C VAL A 225 6.74 3.78 10.71
N PHE A 226 5.81 3.68 11.65
CA PHE A 226 5.96 2.83 12.83
C PHE A 226 6.17 1.36 12.43
N LEU A 227 5.30 0.80 11.59
CA LEU A 227 5.42 -0.60 11.13
C LEU A 227 6.67 -0.86 10.29
N ALA A 228 7.20 0.14 9.59
CA ALA A 228 8.43 0.07 8.82
C ALA A 228 9.70 0.17 9.69
N SER A 229 9.59 0.69 10.90
CA SER A 229 10.71 0.96 11.80
C SER A 229 11.09 -0.24 12.69
N GLU A 230 12.20 -0.11 13.43
CA GLU A 230 12.62 -1.10 14.44
C GLU A 230 11.67 -1.12 15.66
N ALA A 231 10.91 -0.04 15.90
CA ALA A 231 9.93 0.00 17.00
C ALA A 231 8.82 -1.05 16.85
N ALA A 232 8.57 -1.55 15.62
CA ALA A 232 7.60 -2.60 15.32
C ALA A 232 8.25 -3.98 15.09
N ALA A 233 9.51 -4.20 15.51
CA ALA A 233 10.24 -5.45 15.23
C ALA A 233 9.57 -6.72 15.79
N PHE A 234 8.68 -6.58 16.80
CA PHE A 234 7.92 -7.69 17.39
C PHE A 234 6.46 -7.74 16.94
N ILE A 235 6.11 -7.01 15.85
CA ILE A 235 4.75 -6.96 15.30
C ILE A 235 4.78 -7.59 13.90
N THR A 236 4.13 -8.73 13.72
CA THR A 236 3.98 -9.38 12.42
C THR A 236 2.62 -10.08 12.31
N GLY A 237 2.09 -10.23 11.10
CA GLY A 237 0.78 -10.84 10.82
C GLY A 237 -0.42 -10.00 11.24
N GLN A 238 -0.22 -8.75 11.68
CA GLN A 238 -1.28 -7.91 12.23
C GLN A 238 -1.95 -7.04 11.17
N THR A 239 -3.25 -6.78 11.38
CA THR A 239 -3.99 -5.78 10.64
C THR A 239 -4.28 -4.60 11.56
N VAL A 240 -3.62 -3.47 11.30
CA VAL A 240 -3.80 -2.23 12.07
C VAL A 240 -4.87 -1.38 11.40
N VAL A 241 -5.94 -1.11 12.12
CA VAL A 241 -7.08 -0.34 11.61
C VAL A 241 -6.86 1.16 11.87
N VAL A 242 -6.91 1.96 10.79
CA VAL A 242 -6.73 3.42 10.82
C VAL A 242 -7.94 4.06 10.12
N ASN A 243 -9.04 4.24 10.86
CA ASN A 243 -10.33 4.56 10.26
C ASN A 243 -11.21 5.53 11.08
N GLY A 244 -10.64 6.21 12.07
CA GLY A 244 -11.37 7.16 12.92
C GLY A 244 -12.46 6.52 13.79
N GLY A 245 -12.38 5.19 14.02
CA GLY A 245 -13.37 4.45 14.82
C GLY A 245 -14.59 3.98 14.02
N SER A 246 -14.60 4.12 12.68
CA SER A 246 -15.75 3.70 11.86
C SER A 246 -16.01 2.19 11.90
N ILE A 247 -15.00 1.40 12.19
CA ILE A 247 -15.08 -0.05 12.38
C ILE A 247 -14.13 -0.44 13.53
N MET A 248 -14.62 -1.25 14.46
CA MET A 248 -13.86 -1.78 15.60
C MET A 248 -14.04 -3.30 15.65
N TRP A 249 -12.98 -4.07 15.90
CA TRP A 249 -12.93 -5.50 16.20
C TRP A 249 -11.75 -5.85 17.09
#